data_bff9e778cbbb301723aa6190e440710c
#
_entry.id   bff9e778cbbb301723aa6190e440710c
#
_cell.length_a   1.000
_cell.length_b   1.000
_cell.length_c   1.000
_cell.angle_alpha   90.00
_cell.angle_beta   90.00
_cell.angle_gamma   90.00
#
_symmetry.space_group_name_H-M   'P 1'
#
loop_
_entity.id
_entity.type
_entity.pdbx_description
1 polymer ?
#
loop_
_entity_poly.entity_id
_entity_poly.type
_entity_poly.pdbx_seq_one_letter_code
_entity_poly.pdbx_strand_id
1 'polypeptide(L)'
;LVEFNSGVANIIELDTLANNRPVLVDAIDGLSANGNTALLDGVRTAYQRLQLQADPERINAIVAMTDGRENASLVTLNRLVAEIRQGNEEAPIVIFSIAYGRDADYDMLQALADASGGQVREGTPETIRELYKILSSYF
;
A
#
# COMPACT_ATOMS: atom_id res chain seq x y z
N LEU A 1 -1.16 -0.79 9.27
CA LEU A 1 -0.14 -1.56 8.54
C LEU A 1 -0.76 -2.86 8.04
N VAL A 2 -0.46 -3.24 6.81
CA VAL A 2 -0.77 -4.56 6.26
C VAL A 2 0.54 -5.18 5.76
N GLU A 3 0.93 -6.28 6.37
CA GLU A 3 2.08 -7.08 5.97
C GLU A 3 1.62 -8.20 5.03
N PHE A 4 2.37 -8.43 3.97
CA PHE A 4 2.10 -9.51 3.02
C PHE A 4 3.38 -10.20 2.56
N ASN A 5 3.25 -11.48 2.24
CA ASN A 5 4.25 -12.30 1.55
C ASN A 5 3.50 -13.22 0.56
N SER A 6 3.44 -14.53 0.79
CA SER A 6 2.60 -15.44 -0.02
C SER A 6 1.07 -15.25 0.19
N GLY A 7 0.69 -14.33 1.05
CA GLY A 7 -0.64 -13.87 1.37
C GLY A 7 -0.57 -12.74 2.38
N VAL A 8 -1.70 -12.25 2.86
CA VAL A 8 -1.74 -11.27 3.96
C VAL A 8 -1.35 -11.97 5.25
N ALA A 9 -0.26 -11.52 5.87
CA ALA A 9 0.35 -12.16 7.03
C ALA A 9 -0.06 -11.50 8.36
N ASN A 10 -0.06 -10.16 8.40
CA ASN A 10 -0.38 -9.42 9.62
C ASN A 10 -1.12 -8.12 9.30
N ILE A 11 -2.01 -7.70 10.20
CA ILE A 11 -2.77 -6.45 10.06
C ILE A 11 -2.73 -5.71 11.39
N ILE A 12 -2.27 -4.46 11.35
CA ILE A 12 -2.44 -3.51 12.46
C ILE A 12 -3.45 -2.46 12.00
N GLU A 13 -4.55 -2.38 12.73
CA GLU A 13 -5.65 -1.48 12.40
C GLU A 13 -5.24 0.00 12.48
N LEU A 14 -5.99 0.84 11.79
CA LEU A 14 -5.77 2.28 11.80
C LEU A 14 -6.14 2.86 13.16
N ASP A 15 -5.22 3.64 13.73
CA ASP A 15 -5.42 4.42 14.95
C ASP A 15 -4.51 5.66 14.89
N THR A 16 -4.60 6.53 15.85
CA THR A 16 -3.69 7.68 15.95
C THR A 16 -2.24 7.22 16.05
N LEU A 17 -1.33 7.97 15.46
CA LEU A 17 0.08 7.62 15.53
C LEU A 17 0.60 7.56 16.98
N ALA A 18 0.04 8.36 17.87
CA ALA A 18 0.41 8.34 19.28
C ALA A 18 0.16 6.97 19.92
N ASN A 19 -0.95 6.31 19.57
CA ASN A 19 -1.30 4.98 20.08
C ASN A 19 -0.54 3.88 19.32
N ASN A 20 -0.48 3.99 17.99
CA ASN A 20 0.02 2.92 17.14
C ASN A 20 1.55 2.88 16.98
N ARG A 21 2.26 3.98 17.25
CA ARG A 21 3.72 4.05 16.99
C ARG A 21 4.51 2.88 17.57
N PRO A 22 4.38 2.49 18.84
CA PRO A 22 5.16 1.37 19.38
C PRO A 22 4.88 0.05 18.65
N VAL A 23 3.59 -0.25 18.43
CA VAL A 23 3.15 -1.48 17.76
C VAL A 23 3.62 -1.53 16.31
N LEU A 24 3.60 -0.38 15.60
CA LEU A 24 4.09 -0.28 14.23
C LEU A 24 5.60 -0.49 14.14
N VAL A 25 6.36 0.10 15.09
CA VAL A 25 7.83 -0.07 15.14
C VAL A 25 8.17 -1.54 15.39
N ASP A 26 7.55 -2.15 16.40
CA ASP A 26 7.80 -3.57 16.73
C ASP A 26 7.45 -4.49 15.56
N ALA A 27 6.35 -4.22 14.85
CA ALA A 27 5.96 -5.00 13.67
C ALA A 27 6.95 -4.82 12.51
N ILE A 28 7.42 -3.60 12.24
CA ILE A 28 8.38 -3.32 11.18
C ILE A 28 9.74 -3.97 11.50
N ASP A 29 10.20 -3.88 12.74
CA ASP A 29 11.46 -4.51 13.18
C ASP A 29 11.40 -6.03 13.14
N GLY A 30 10.19 -6.60 13.25
CA GLY A 30 9.93 -8.04 13.15
C GLY A 30 9.76 -8.57 11.72
N LEU A 31 9.71 -7.69 10.70
CA LEU A 31 9.53 -8.13 9.30
C LEU A 31 10.68 -9.05 8.87
N SER A 32 10.31 -10.14 8.22
CA SER A 32 11.28 -11.05 7.61
C SER A 32 10.91 -11.34 6.16
N ALA A 33 11.87 -11.13 5.25
CA ALA A 33 11.69 -11.40 3.84
C ALA A 33 11.65 -12.91 3.59
N ASN A 34 10.47 -13.42 3.22
CA ASN A 34 10.27 -14.82 2.87
C ASN A 34 9.02 -15.01 2.00
N GLY A 35 8.97 -16.13 1.26
CA GLY A 35 7.82 -16.53 0.45
C GLY A 35 7.70 -15.78 -0.87
N ASN A 36 6.47 -15.75 -1.39
CA ASN A 36 6.09 -15.08 -2.63
C ASN A 36 5.57 -13.66 -2.35
N THR A 37 5.00 -13.01 -3.37
CA THR A 37 4.54 -11.63 -3.29
C THR A 37 3.05 -11.54 -3.63
N ALA A 38 2.19 -11.47 -2.61
CA ALA A 38 0.75 -11.25 -2.75
C ALA A 38 0.38 -9.76 -2.59
N LEU A 39 0.98 -8.90 -3.42
CA LEU A 39 0.83 -7.46 -3.38
C LEU A 39 -0.63 -7.01 -3.54
N LEU A 40 -1.34 -7.60 -4.54
CA LEU A 40 -2.72 -7.19 -4.82
C LEU A 40 -3.67 -7.54 -3.68
N ASP A 41 -3.48 -8.70 -3.02
CA ASP A 41 -4.26 -9.07 -1.84
C ASP A 41 -3.94 -8.15 -0.65
N GLY A 42 -2.68 -7.75 -0.47
CA GLY A 42 -2.26 -6.77 0.52
C GLY A 42 -2.90 -5.41 0.31
N VAL A 43 -2.81 -4.88 -0.92
CA VAL A 43 -3.43 -3.59 -1.29
C VAL A 43 -4.95 -3.63 -1.14
N ARG A 44 -5.60 -4.72 -1.62
CA ARG A 44 -7.05 -4.89 -1.46
C ARG A 44 -7.47 -4.89 0.00
N THR A 45 -6.72 -5.59 0.84
CA THR A 45 -6.99 -5.65 2.28
C THR A 45 -6.87 -4.27 2.91
N ALA A 46 -5.80 -3.53 2.62
CA ALA A 46 -5.60 -2.17 3.10
C ALA A 46 -6.74 -1.23 2.61
N TYR A 47 -7.12 -1.35 1.34
CA TYR A 47 -8.19 -0.56 0.74
C TYR A 47 -9.53 -0.80 1.44
N GLN A 48 -9.94 -2.06 1.61
CA GLN A 48 -11.19 -2.42 2.28
C GLN A 48 -11.23 -1.97 3.75
N ARG A 49 -10.11 -2.09 4.46
CA ARG A 49 -9.99 -1.63 5.86
C ARG A 49 -10.11 -0.12 5.96
N LEU A 50 -9.44 0.60 5.06
CA LEU A 50 -9.49 2.05 5.06
C LEU A 50 -10.88 2.58 4.65
N GLN A 51 -11.57 1.93 3.69
CA GLN A 51 -12.94 2.30 3.31
C GLN A 51 -13.92 2.30 4.50
N LEU A 52 -13.76 1.36 5.43
CA LEU A 52 -14.62 1.28 6.63
C LEU A 52 -14.44 2.47 7.59
N GLN A 53 -13.36 3.22 7.45
CA GLN A 53 -12.96 4.31 8.34
C GLN A 53 -12.69 5.61 7.55
N ALA A 54 -12.93 5.61 6.23
CA ALA A 54 -12.63 6.75 5.38
C ALA A 54 -13.44 7.98 5.82
N ASP A 55 -12.74 9.07 6.02
CA ASP A 55 -13.32 10.35 6.39
C ASP A 55 -13.19 11.29 5.17
N PRO A 56 -14.30 11.76 4.58
CA PRO A 56 -14.25 12.62 3.39
C PRO A 56 -13.61 13.99 3.67
N GLU A 57 -13.48 14.40 4.92
CA GLU A 57 -12.78 15.64 5.32
C GLU A 57 -11.28 15.45 5.50
N ARG A 58 -10.77 14.21 5.31
CA ARG A 58 -9.36 13.86 5.45
C ARG A 58 -8.79 13.28 4.17
N ILE A 59 -7.49 13.33 4.04
CA ILE A 59 -6.79 12.59 2.99
C ILE A 59 -6.70 11.13 3.41
N ASN A 60 -7.42 10.26 2.70
CA ASN A 60 -7.33 8.82 2.88
C ASN A 60 -6.31 8.28 1.89
N ALA A 61 -5.23 7.69 2.39
CA ALA A 61 -4.14 7.22 1.53
C ALA A 61 -3.57 5.87 1.96
N ILE A 62 -3.14 5.12 0.95
CA ILE A 62 -2.37 3.88 1.11
C ILE A 62 -1.01 4.12 0.50
N VAL A 63 0.05 3.72 1.19
CA VAL A 63 1.39 3.60 0.64
C VAL A 63 1.72 2.13 0.50
N ALA A 64 1.79 1.65 -0.74
CA ALA A 64 2.19 0.28 -1.05
C ALA A 64 3.67 0.25 -1.43
N MET A 65 4.45 -0.64 -0.82
CA MET A 65 5.85 -0.83 -1.15
C MET A 65 6.13 -2.31 -1.42
N THR A 66 6.83 -2.59 -2.50
CA THR A 66 7.28 -3.93 -2.88
C THR A 66 8.61 -3.87 -3.62
N ASP A 67 9.43 -4.89 -3.44
CA ASP A 67 10.67 -5.12 -4.18
C ASP A 67 10.57 -6.27 -5.19
N GLY A 68 9.41 -6.96 -5.20
CA GLY A 68 9.18 -8.15 -6.02
C GLY A 68 8.02 -8.01 -7.01
N ARG A 69 7.95 -9.00 -7.90
CA ARG A 69 6.81 -9.15 -8.82
C ARG A 69 5.66 -9.85 -8.13
N GLU A 70 4.45 -9.36 -8.39
CA GLU A 70 3.23 -10.03 -8.00
C GLU A 70 3.17 -11.47 -8.55
N ASN A 71 2.99 -12.45 -7.68
CA ASN A 71 2.96 -13.86 -8.10
C ASN A 71 2.13 -14.78 -7.20
N ALA A 72 1.41 -14.24 -6.20
CA ALA A 72 0.73 -15.05 -5.20
C ALA A 72 -0.68 -14.58 -4.84
N SER A 73 -1.12 -13.41 -5.30
CA SER A 73 -2.46 -12.92 -4.96
C SER A 73 -3.58 -13.76 -5.56
N LEU A 74 -4.68 -13.87 -4.83
CA LEU A 74 -5.92 -14.48 -5.30
C LEU A 74 -6.77 -13.51 -6.12
N VAL A 75 -6.70 -12.21 -5.82
CA VAL A 75 -7.37 -11.18 -6.61
C VAL A 75 -6.55 -10.83 -7.85
N THR A 76 -7.24 -10.61 -8.97
CA THR A 76 -6.59 -10.13 -10.20
C THR A 76 -6.49 -8.61 -10.22
N LEU A 77 -5.50 -8.06 -10.93
CA LEU A 77 -5.32 -6.61 -11.10
C LEU A 77 -6.60 -5.93 -11.63
N ASN A 78 -7.21 -6.49 -12.68
CA ASN A 78 -8.41 -5.90 -13.29
C ASN A 78 -9.57 -5.81 -12.29
N ARG A 79 -9.74 -6.83 -11.45
CA ARG A 79 -10.77 -6.83 -10.43
C ARG A 79 -10.49 -5.78 -9.36
N LEU A 80 -9.28 -5.71 -8.87
CA LEU A 80 -8.89 -4.73 -7.85
C LEU A 80 -9.01 -3.29 -8.38
N VAL A 81 -8.57 -3.01 -9.60
CA VAL A 81 -8.74 -1.72 -10.27
C VAL A 81 -10.22 -1.33 -10.37
N ALA A 82 -11.10 -2.27 -10.72
CA ALA A 82 -12.53 -2.00 -10.77
C ALA A 82 -13.12 -1.70 -9.38
N GLU A 83 -12.73 -2.46 -8.35
CA GLU A 83 -13.14 -2.23 -6.95
C GLU A 83 -12.69 -0.83 -6.46
N ILE A 84 -11.44 -0.43 -6.75
CA ILE A 84 -10.91 0.88 -6.37
C ILE A 84 -11.69 2.01 -7.07
N ARG A 85 -11.89 1.92 -8.38
CA ARG A 85 -12.62 2.96 -9.13
C ARG A 85 -14.05 3.15 -8.63
N GLN A 86 -14.74 2.04 -8.38
CA GLN A 86 -16.11 2.09 -7.86
C GLN A 86 -16.16 2.66 -6.43
N GLY A 87 -15.27 2.22 -5.55
CA GLY A 87 -15.28 2.67 -4.15
C GLY A 87 -14.84 4.12 -3.96
N ASN A 88 -14.03 4.66 -4.87
CA ASN A 88 -13.57 6.05 -4.80
C ASN A 88 -14.62 7.08 -5.23
N GLU A 89 -15.78 6.66 -5.72
CA GLU A 89 -16.90 7.57 -5.97
C GLU A 89 -17.50 8.13 -4.67
N GLU A 90 -17.43 7.39 -3.57
CA GLU A 90 -18.00 7.78 -2.27
C GLU A 90 -16.98 8.45 -1.35
N ALA A 91 -15.83 7.81 -1.17
CA ALA A 91 -14.75 8.30 -0.31
C ALA A 91 -13.39 8.02 -0.99
N PRO A 92 -12.80 9.02 -1.64
CA PRO A 92 -11.54 8.82 -2.37
C PRO A 92 -10.42 8.32 -1.47
N ILE A 93 -9.79 7.22 -1.88
CA ILE A 93 -8.58 6.66 -1.28
C ILE A 93 -7.49 6.68 -2.33
N VAL A 94 -6.42 7.42 -2.08
CA VAL A 94 -5.28 7.56 -2.99
C VAL A 94 -4.25 6.47 -2.69
N ILE A 95 -3.75 5.78 -3.72
CA ILE A 95 -2.72 4.75 -3.57
C ILE A 95 -1.40 5.27 -4.13
N PHE A 96 -0.45 5.52 -3.25
CA PHE A 96 0.94 5.78 -3.61
C PHE A 96 1.71 4.46 -3.60
N SER A 97 2.48 4.23 -4.65
CA SER A 97 3.26 3.01 -4.79
C SER A 97 4.75 3.29 -4.84
N ILE A 98 5.52 2.51 -4.11
CA ILE A 98 6.98 2.56 -4.12
C ILE A 98 7.49 1.26 -4.73
N ALA A 99 8.04 1.36 -5.95
CA ALA A 99 8.77 0.28 -6.60
C ALA A 99 10.20 0.26 -6.04
N TYR A 100 10.49 -0.66 -5.12
CA TYR A 100 11.78 -0.72 -4.46
C TYR A 100 12.71 -1.71 -5.17
N GLY A 101 13.79 -1.20 -5.76
CA GLY A 101 14.70 -2.03 -6.54
C GLY A 101 14.22 -2.30 -7.98
N ARG A 102 14.91 -3.24 -8.65
CA ARG A 102 14.74 -3.47 -10.10
C ARG A 102 13.69 -4.51 -10.47
N ASP A 103 13.30 -5.34 -9.51
CA ASP A 103 12.41 -6.48 -9.74
C ASP A 103 10.95 -6.16 -9.45
N ALA A 104 10.66 -4.97 -8.92
CA ALA A 104 9.29 -4.51 -8.69
C ALA A 104 8.50 -4.40 -9.98
N ASP A 105 7.24 -4.83 -9.96
CA ASP A 105 6.32 -4.75 -11.11
C ASP A 105 5.76 -3.33 -11.27
N TYR A 106 6.55 -2.48 -11.95
CA TYR A 106 6.21 -1.07 -12.13
C TYR A 106 4.87 -0.86 -12.84
N ASP A 107 4.58 -1.65 -13.88
CA ASP A 107 3.35 -1.51 -14.68
C ASP A 107 2.11 -1.80 -13.82
N MET A 108 2.19 -2.80 -12.96
CA MET A 108 1.12 -3.13 -12.02
C MET A 108 0.92 -2.04 -10.97
N LEU A 109 2.00 -1.55 -10.38
CA LEU A 109 1.97 -0.45 -9.42
C LEU A 109 1.40 0.83 -10.04
N GLN A 110 1.74 1.11 -11.31
CA GLN A 110 1.20 2.24 -12.06
C GLN A 110 -0.31 2.10 -12.29
N ALA A 111 -0.78 0.90 -12.64
CA ALA A 111 -2.21 0.66 -12.81
C ALA A 111 -3.02 0.87 -11.53
N LEU A 112 -2.47 0.50 -10.36
CA LEU A 112 -3.09 0.77 -9.05
C LEU A 112 -3.12 2.26 -8.71
N ALA A 113 -2.01 2.96 -8.96
CA ALA A 113 -1.92 4.39 -8.75
C ALA A 113 -2.90 5.16 -9.66
N ASP A 114 -2.94 4.84 -10.95
CA ASP A 114 -3.84 5.45 -11.93
C ASP A 114 -5.33 5.22 -11.58
N ALA A 115 -5.65 4.05 -11.02
CA ALA A 115 -7.02 3.73 -10.61
C ALA A 115 -7.52 4.60 -9.44
N SER A 116 -6.60 5.11 -8.64
CA SER A 116 -6.89 5.87 -7.40
C SER A 116 -6.50 7.35 -7.46
N GLY A 117 -5.92 7.82 -8.58
CA GLY A 117 -5.39 9.17 -8.69
C GLY A 117 -4.06 9.38 -7.94
N GLY A 118 -3.37 8.30 -7.61
CA GLY A 118 -2.07 8.32 -6.94
C GLY A 118 -0.88 8.37 -7.89
N GLN A 119 0.28 7.98 -7.39
CA GLN A 119 1.54 8.01 -8.13
C GLN A 119 2.43 6.82 -7.77
N VAL A 120 3.27 6.40 -8.72
CA VAL A 120 4.36 5.47 -8.49
C VAL A 120 5.68 6.22 -8.40
N ARG A 121 6.55 5.77 -7.51
CA ARG A 121 7.93 6.25 -7.38
C ARG A 121 8.89 5.07 -7.30
N GLU A 122 10.03 5.19 -7.95
CA GLU A 122 11.13 4.25 -7.75
C GLU A 122 11.86 4.59 -6.46
N GLY A 123 12.05 3.57 -5.61
CA GLY A 123 12.77 3.67 -4.35
C GLY A 123 14.09 2.90 -4.40
N THR A 124 15.14 3.51 -3.87
CA THR A 124 16.43 2.86 -3.61
C THR A 124 16.82 3.11 -2.15
N PRO A 125 17.82 2.40 -1.60
CA PRO A 125 18.30 2.68 -0.25
C PRO A 125 18.70 4.15 -0.03
N GLU A 126 19.18 4.83 -1.10
CA GLU A 126 19.63 6.20 -1.05
C GLU A 126 18.45 7.20 -1.10
N THR A 127 17.40 6.90 -1.86
CA THR A 127 16.29 7.83 -2.14
C THR A 127 15.07 7.61 -1.25
N ILE A 128 14.91 6.44 -0.62
CA ILE A 128 13.71 6.07 0.11
C ILE A 128 13.31 7.08 1.19
N ARG A 129 14.29 7.66 1.89
CA ARG A 129 14.03 8.66 2.94
C ARG A 129 13.43 9.95 2.37
N GLU A 130 13.88 10.36 1.18
CA GLU A 130 13.35 11.55 0.51
C GLU A 130 11.96 11.30 -0.04
N LEU A 131 11.70 10.08 -0.56
CA LEU A 131 10.36 9.69 -1.00
C LEU A 131 9.34 9.78 0.14
N TYR A 132 9.67 9.29 1.33
CA TYR A 132 8.78 9.42 2.48
C TYR A 132 8.54 10.87 2.89
N LYS A 133 9.54 11.75 2.77
CA LYS A 133 9.35 13.19 3.01
C LYS A 133 8.41 13.82 1.99
N ILE A 134 8.55 13.47 0.71
CA ILE A 134 7.66 13.93 -0.35
C ILE A 134 6.23 13.44 -0.07
N LEU A 135 6.05 12.16 0.18
CA LEU A 135 4.74 11.60 0.51
C LEU A 135 4.13 12.31 1.72
N SER A 136 4.91 12.55 2.79
CA SER A 136 4.42 13.25 3.98
C SER A 136 4.03 14.71 3.73
N SER A 137 4.41 15.30 2.60
CA SER A 137 3.98 16.66 2.23
C SER A 137 2.59 16.71 1.58
N TYR A 138 2.02 15.55 1.22
CA TYR A 138 0.66 15.45 0.73
C TYR A 138 -0.38 15.32 1.87
N PHE A 139 0.07 15.08 3.08
CA PHE A 139 -0.74 14.91 4.29
C PHE A 139 -0.41 16.02 5.30
#